data_d975b27a575d1c26ff45c39a0355d684
#
_entry.id   d975b27a575d1c26ff45c39a0355d684
#
_cell.length_a   1.000
_cell.length_b   1.000
_cell.length_c   1.000
_cell.angle_alpha   90.00
_cell.angle_beta   90.00
_cell.angle_gamma   90.00
#
_symmetry.space_group_name_H-M   'P 1'
#
loop_
_entity.id
_entity.type
_entity.pdbx_description
1 polymer ?
#
loop_
_entity_poly.entity_id
_entity_poly.type
_entity_poly.pdbx_seq_one_letter_code
_entity_poly.pdbx_strand_id
1 'polypeptide(L)'
;MSGLEVNDITVTYKNGHTAIYDATFSLPQGSITALVGVNGSGKSTLFKSIMGFVSLAKGSVKILGLSVTKALESNQVAYVPQSEEIDWNFPVLVEDVVMMGRYGHMNMLRIRRRKDHNMVTMALERVGMESYRHRQIGELSGGQKKRVFLARALAQESQIILLDEPFTGVDVQTEEQIMDLLREMRSEGKVILVSTHNLGSVPEFCDRAVLIDRTVLASGTTKSVFTQDNLQLAFGGVLRRFVLTGKQLHDDDDTRQVTVLSDDERPVVLYGDDQPDTKESKD
;
A
#
# COMPACT_ATOMS: atom_id res chain seq x y z
N MET A 1 1.23 16.05 11.43
CA MET A 1 -0.23 15.92 11.65
C MET A 1 -0.67 14.54 11.20
N SER A 2 -1.71 13.96 11.84
CA SER A 2 -2.24 12.66 11.40
C SER A 2 -2.97 12.82 10.06
N GLY A 3 -2.72 11.92 9.12
CA GLY A 3 -3.41 11.88 7.84
C GLY A 3 -4.58 10.91 7.85
N LEU A 4 -4.37 9.70 8.36
CA LEU A 4 -5.38 8.66 8.54
C LEU A 4 -5.35 8.15 9.98
N GLU A 5 -6.49 8.08 10.62
CA GLU A 5 -6.66 7.53 11.97
C GLU A 5 -7.72 6.42 11.92
N VAL A 6 -7.35 5.27 12.39
CA VAL A 6 -8.23 4.11 12.56
C VAL A 6 -8.27 3.81 14.05
N ASN A 7 -9.43 3.93 14.68
CA ASN A 7 -9.58 3.83 16.12
C ASN A 7 -10.59 2.73 16.46
N ASP A 8 -10.07 1.63 17.01
CA ASP A 8 -10.81 0.52 17.62
C ASP A 8 -11.92 -0.04 16.70
N ILE A 9 -11.60 -0.20 15.40
CA ILE A 9 -12.59 -0.62 14.43
C ILE A 9 -12.84 -2.13 14.50
N THR A 10 -14.11 -2.49 14.44
CA THR A 10 -14.58 -3.86 14.25
C THR A 10 -15.50 -3.90 13.04
N VAL A 11 -15.27 -4.85 12.14
CA VAL A 11 -16.05 -5.04 10.92
C VAL A 11 -16.64 -6.43 10.90
N THR A 12 -17.96 -6.48 10.96
CA THR A 12 -18.74 -7.72 10.88
C THR A 12 -19.67 -7.67 9.67
N TYR A 13 -19.55 -8.64 8.80
CA TYR A 13 -20.40 -8.76 7.61
C TYR A 13 -21.81 -9.25 7.98
N LYS A 14 -22.78 -9.06 7.07
CA LYS A 14 -24.19 -9.46 7.27
C LYS A 14 -24.38 -10.95 7.57
N ASN A 15 -23.46 -11.80 7.15
CA ASN A 15 -23.45 -13.24 7.44
C ASN A 15 -22.92 -13.59 8.84
N GLY A 16 -22.65 -12.59 9.69
CA GLY A 16 -22.10 -12.77 11.03
C GLY A 16 -20.57 -12.96 11.12
N HIS A 17 -19.87 -13.02 9.98
CA HIS A 17 -18.42 -13.15 9.96
C HIS A 17 -17.74 -11.84 10.36
N THR A 18 -16.95 -11.83 11.43
CA THR A 18 -16.11 -10.70 11.83
C THR A 18 -14.76 -10.82 11.15
N ALA A 19 -14.49 -9.93 10.20
CA ALA A 19 -13.27 -9.92 9.42
C ALA A 19 -12.14 -9.11 10.07
N ILE A 20 -12.49 -8.06 10.83
CA ILE A 20 -11.55 -7.22 11.59
C ILE A 20 -12.16 -6.97 12.97
N TYR A 21 -11.33 -7.00 14.01
CA TYR A 21 -11.72 -6.65 15.38
C TYR A 21 -10.65 -5.77 16.04
N ASP A 22 -11.11 -4.78 16.80
CA ASP A 22 -10.32 -3.87 17.65
C ASP A 22 -9.04 -3.31 16.97
N ALA A 23 -9.11 -3.04 15.67
CA ALA A 23 -7.96 -2.55 14.92
C ALA A 23 -7.74 -1.05 15.17
N THR A 24 -6.51 -0.69 15.57
CA THR A 24 -6.11 0.69 15.86
C THR A 24 -4.73 0.99 15.29
N PHE A 25 -4.62 2.04 14.48
CA PHE A 25 -3.36 2.60 14.01
C PHE A 25 -3.55 4.01 13.45
N SER A 26 -2.45 4.73 13.24
CA SER A 26 -2.47 6.04 12.60
C SER A 26 -1.31 6.22 11.63
N LEU A 27 -1.58 6.95 10.53
CA LEU A 27 -0.60 7.26 9.50
C LEU A 27 -0.38 8.77 9.44
N PRO A 28 0.86 9.25 9.53
CA PRO A 28 1.17 10.66 9.38
C PRO A 28 1.10 11.08 7.90
N GLN A 29 0.93 12.39 7.68
CA GLN A 29 1.09 12.97 6.35
C GLN A 29 2.54 12.81 5.86
N GLY A 30 2.72 12.71 4.54
CA GLY A 30 4.03 12.54 3.93
C GLY A 30 4.67 11.19 4.27
N SER A 31 3.89 10.10 4.26
CA SER A 31 4.41 8.76 4.54
C SER A 31 3.90 7.71 3.57
N ILE A 32 4.74 6.74 3.27
CA ILE A 32 4.39 5.48 2.62
C ILE A 32 4.33 4.41 3.71
N THR A 33 3.18 3.79 3.86
CA THR A 33 2.97 2.72 4.86
C THR A 33 2.60 1.42 4.15
N ALA A 34 3.32 0.34 4.45
CA ALA A 34 2.93 -0.99 4.04
C ALA A 34 1.85 -1.56 4.96
N LEU A 35 0.79 -2.10 4.41
CA LEU A 35 -0.20 -2.95 5.08
C LEU A 35 0.11 -4.39 4.73
N VAL A 36 0.59 -5.15 5.70
CA VAL A 36 1.17 -6.48 5.50
C VAL A 36 0.43 -7.53 6.32
N GLY A 37 0.16 -8.67 5.74
CA GLY A 37 -0.50 -9.80 6.41
C GLY A 37 -0.86 -10.89 5.40
N VAL A 38 -1.14 -12.08 5.88
CA VAL A 38 -1.52 -13.24 5.05
C VAL A 38 -2.82 -13.01 4.28
N ASN A 39 -3.10 -13.85 3.31
CA ASN A 39 -4.40 -13.84 2.62
C ASN A 39 -5.52 -14.13 3.63
N GLY A 40 -6.59 -13.32 3.59
CA GLY A 40 -7.67 -13.40 4.56
C GLY A 40 -7.43 -12.66 5.90
N SER A 41 -6.28 -12.00 6.08
CA SER A 41 -5.97 -11.22 7.30
C SER A 41 -6.82 -9.96 7.50
N GLY A 42 -7.62 -9.56 6.50
CA GLY A 42 -8.51 -8.40 6.58
C GLY A 42 -8.05 -7.15 5.82
N LYS A 43 -6.93 -7.18 5.07
CA LYS A 43 -6.40 -6.01 4.32
C LYS A 43 -7.46 -5.34 3.44
N SER A 44 -8.08 -6.09 2.54
CA SER A 44 -9.11 -5.54 1.64
C SER A 44 -10.38 -5.10 2.39
N THR A 45 -10.70 -5.74 3.53
CA THR A 45 -11.80 -5.28 4.40
C THR A 45 -11.46 -3.94 5.04
N LEU A 46 -10.22 -3.74 5.48
CA LEU A 46 -9.75 -2.47 6.01
C LEU A 46 -9.84 -1.36 4.96
N PHE A 47 -9.37 -1.60 3.73
CA PHE A 47 -9.52 -0.65 2.63
C PHE A 47 -10.99 -0.31 2.36
N LYS A 48 -11.86 -1.33 2.28
CA LYS A 48 -13.31 -1.13 2.10
C LYS A 48 -13.93 -0.31 3.24
N SER A 49 -13.43 -0.47 4.46
CA SER A 49 -13.89 0.31 5.62
C SER A 49 -13.46 1.78 5.54
N ILE A 50 -12.21 2.04 5.14
CA ILE A 50 -11.69 3.40 4.93
C ILE A 50 -12.44 4.09 3.77
N MET A 51 -12.83 3.33 2.74
CA MET A 51 -13.63 3.82 1.62
C MET A 51 -15.15 3.90 1.93
N GLY A 52 -15.58 3.53 3.13
CA GLY A 52 -16.98 3.54 3.50
C GLY A 52 -17.87 2.51 2.78
N PHE A 53 -17.25 1.52 2.07
CA PHE A 53 -18.00 0.46 1.38
C PHE A 53 -18.54 -0.59 2.33
N VAL A 54 -18.00 -0.67 3.54
CA VAL A 54 -18.42 -1.58 4.59
C VAL A 54 -18.64 -0.79 5.88
N SER A 55 -19.78 -1.03 6.53
CA SER A 55 -20.12 -0.37 7.79
C SER A 55 -19.29 -0.94 8.94
N LEU A 56 -18.84 -0.06 9.84
CA LEU A 56 -18.19 -0.45 11.07
C LEU A 56 -19.26 -0.93 12.08
N ALA A 57 -19.00 -2.06 12.74
CA ALA A 57 -19.78 -2.50 13.89
C ALA A 57 -19.38 -1.72 15.15
N LYS A 58 -18.10 -1.31 15.24
CA LYS A 58 -17.52 -0.53 16.35
C LYS A 58 -16.39 0.35 15.83
N GLY A 59 -16.06 1.41 16.57
CA GLY A 59 -14.92 2.28 16.31
C GLY A 59 -15.18 3.39 15.30
N SER A 60 -14.11 4.01 14.84
CA SER A 60 -14.18 5.12 13.87
C SER A 60 -12.95 5.23 13.00
N VAL A 61 -13.15 5.75 11.79
CA VAL A 61 -12.07 6.16 10.88
C VAL A 61 -12.15 7.67 10.66
N LYS A 62 -11.01 8.34 10.78
CA LYS A 62 -10.86 9.75 10.45
C LYS A 62 -9.81 9.94 9.37
N ILE A 63 -10.10 10.76 8.41
CA ILE A 63 -9.29 11.08 7.23
C ILE A 63 -9.03 12.58 7.25
N LEU A 64 -7.79 13.00 7.52
CA LEU A 64 -7.43 14.41 7.70
C LEU A 64 -8.32 15.10 8.76
N GLY A 65 -8.68 14.39 9.82
CA GLY A 65 -9.59 14.86 10.85
C GLY A 65 -11.09 14.83 10.48
N LEU A 66 -11.45 14.53 9.23
CA LEU A 66 -12.83 14.43 8.75
C LEU A 66 -13.39 13.01 8.96
N SER A 67 -14.71 12.90 9.02
CA SER A 67 -15.38 11.60 8.88
C SER A 67 -15.19 11.03 7.46
N VAL A 68 -15.26 9.70 7.31
CA VAL A 68 -15.14 9.03 6.00
C VAL A 68 -16.06 9.67 4.96
N THR A 69 -17.33 9.87 5.26
CA THR A 69 -18.30 10.47 4.34
C THR A 69 -17.83 11.84 3.84
N LYS A 70 -17.45 12.75 4.75
CA LYS A 70 -17.00 14.09 4.38
C LYS A 70 -15.70 14.06 3.57
N ALA A 71 -14.78 13.17 3.91
CA ALA A 71 -13.51 13.01 3.19
C ALA A 71 -13.74 12.50 1.75
N LEU A 72 -14.66 11.57 1.55
CA LEU A 72 -15.03 11.05 0.23
C LEU A 72 -15.75 12.13 -0.61
N GLU A 73 -16.70 12.85 -0.03
CA GLU A 73 -17.40 13.98 -0.68
C GLU A 73 -16.44 15.08 -1.15
N SER A 74 -15.34 15.28 -0.42
CA SER A 74 -14.28 16.25 -0.76
C SER A 74 -13.10 15.66 -1.54
N ASN A 75 -13.25 14.47 -2.11
CA ASN A 75 -12.26 13.78 -2.94
C ASN A 75 -10.88 13.56 -2.24
N GLN A 76 -10.86 13.43 -0.91
CA GLN A 76 -9.61 13.30 -0.16
C GLN A 76 -8.97 11.92 -0.25
N VAL A 77 -9.68 10.90 -0.74
CA VAL A 77 -9.22 9.51 -0.81
C VAL A 77 -9.33 8.98 -2.23
N ALA A 78 -8.24 8.47 -2.77
CA ALA A 78 -8.22 7.66 -3.99
C ALA A 78 -7.94 6.20 -3.63
N TYR A 79 -8.56 5.29 -4.35
CA TYR A 79 -8.39 3.85 -4.18
C TYR A 79 -8.10 3.16 -5.51
N VAL A 80 -7.04 2.37 -5.51
CA VAL A 80 -6.66 1.49 -6.62
C VAL A 80 -6.77 0.04 -6.13
N PRO A 81 -7.81 -0.70 -6.52
CA PRO A 81 -8.02 -2.09 -6.10
C PRO A 81 -7.04 -3.04 -6.80
N GLN A 82 -6.84 -4.22 -6.20
CA GLN A 82 -5.98 -5.28 -6.72
C GLN A 82 -6.43 -5.80 -8.09
N SER A 83 -7.70 -6.15 -8.19
CA SER A 83 -8.34 -6.58 -9.41
C SER A 83 -9.42 -5.58 -9.79
N GLU A 84 -9.32 -5.08 -10.98
CA GLU A 84 -10.36 -4.26 -11.54
C GLU A 84 -11.44 -5.20 -12.07
N GLU A 85 -12.62 -5.19 -11.47
CA GLU A 85 -13.84 -5.80 -12.03
C GLU A 85 -14.30 -4.99 -13.26
N ILE A 86 -13.35 -4.76 -14.19
CA ILE A 86 -13.60 -4.05 -15.42
C ILE A 86 -13.71 -5.08 -16.52
N ASP A 87 -14.78 -4.97 -17.30
CA ASP A 87 -14.83 -5.64 -18.59
C ASP A 87 -13.77 -5.03 -19.51
N TRP A 88 -12.62 -5.69 -19.60
CA TRP A 88 -11.50 -5.26 -20.44
C TRP A 88 -11.83 -5.22 -21.92
N ASN A 89 -12.92 -5.84 -22.35
CA ASN A 89 -13.41 -5.77 -23.74
C ASN A 89 -14.25 -4.50 -23.97
N PHE A 90 -14.59 -3.76 -22.92
CA PHE A 90 -15.29 -2.49 -23.08
C PHE A 90 -14.37 -1.47 -23.73
N PRO A 91 -14.75 -0.83 -24.85
CA PRO A 91 -13.87 0.03 -25.65
C PRO A 91 -13.72 1.42 -25.00
N VAL A 92 -13.08 1.48 -23.83
CA VAL A 92 -12.77 2.74 -23.13
C VAL A 92 -11.32 3.14 -23.40
N LEU A 93 -11.10 4.42 -23.70
CA LEU A 93 -9.76 4.97 -23.91
C LEU A 93 -9.04 5.20 -22.58
N VAL A 94 -7.72 5.13 -22.63
CA VAL A 94 -6.84 5.42 -21.49
C VAL A 94 -7.16 6.79 -20.88
N GLU A 95 -7.30 7.83 -21.70
CA GLU A 95 -7.65 9.16 -21.21
C GLU A 95 -9.02 9.22 -20.52
N ASP A 96 -9.99 8.44 -20.96
CA ASP A 96 -11.32 8.40 -20.33
C ASP A 96 -11.27 7.72 -18.96
N VAL A 97 -10.44 6.66 -18.80
CA VAL A 97 -10.21 6.03 -17.50
C VAL A 97 -9.59 7.03 -16.53
N VAL A 98 -8.56 7.77 -16.95
CA VAL A 98 -7.92 8.79 -16.10
C VAL A 98 -8.88 9.96 -15.82
N MET A 99 -9.71 10.36 -16.81
CA MET A 99 -10.74 11.39 -16.65
C MET A 99 -11.79 11.03 -15.59
N MET A 100 -12.06 9.75 -15.35
CA MET A 100 -12.95 9.33 -14.25
C MET A 100 -12.46 9.83 -12.89
N GLY A 101 -11.13 9.97 -12.69
CA GLY A 101 -10.57 10.59 -11.49
C GLY A 101 -11.01 12.04 -11.28
N ARG A 102 -11.42 12.73 -12.34
CA ARG A 102 -11.90 14.11 -12.28
C ARG A 102 -13.38 14.27 -11.95
N TYR A 103 -14.16 13.18 -11.96
CA TYR A 103 -15.62 13.25 -11.81
C TYR A 103 -16.08 13.93 -10.52
N GLY A 104 -15.33 13.77 -9.42
CA GLY A 104 -15.61 14.46 -8.16
C GLY A 104 -15.35 15.98 -8.19
N HIS A 105 -14.59 16.49 -9.18
CA HIS A 105 -14.30 17.92 -9.36
C HIS A 105 -15.22 18.58 -10.40
N MET A 106 -16.07 17.81 -11.09
CA MET A 106 -16.97 18.28 -12.11
C MET A 106 -18.33 18.66 -11.49
N ASN A 107 -19.09 19.46 -12.24
CA ASN A 107 -20.48 19.74 -11.91
C ASN A 107 -21.36 18.47 -12.05
N MET A 108 -22.63 18.57 -11.66
CA MET A 108 -23.60 17.47 -11.74
C MET A 108 -23.78 16.91 -13.16
N LEU A 109 -23.56 17.73 -14.20
CA LEU A 109 -23.63 17.31 -15.61
C LEU A 109 -22.30 16.69 -16.11
N ARG A 110 -21.27 16.59 -15.25
CA ARG A 110 -19.95 16.05 -15.57
C ARG A 110 -19.33 16.64 -16.83
N ILE A 111 -19.52 17.95 -17.05
CA ILE A 111 -18.94 18.66 -18.18
C ILE A 111 -17.44 18.80 -17.95
N ARG A 112 -16.65 18.21 -18.85
CA ARG A 112 -15.18 18.27 -18.84
C ARG A 112 -14.73 19.70 -19.17
N ARG A 113 -13.86 20.28 -18.34
CA ARG A 113 -13.30 21.63 -18.51
C ARG A 113 -11.83 21.49 -18.93
N ARG A 114 -11.26 22.59 -19.44
CA ARG A 114 -9.82 22.63 -19.79
C ARG A 114 -8.91 22.20 -18.64
N LYS A 115 -9.24 22.58 -17.39
CA LYS A 115 -8.52 22.16 -16.20
C LYS A 115 -8.50 20.62 -16.07
N ASP A 116 -9.61 19.94 -16.33
CA ASP A 116 -9.70 18.48 -16.19
C ASP A 116 -8.84 17.79 -17.25
N HIS A 117 -8.84 18.26 -18.50
CA HIS A 117 -7.94 17.75 -19.54
C HIS A 117 -6.47 17.97 -19.20
N ASN A 118 -6.10 19.13 -18.66
CA ASN A 118 -4.74 19.41 -18.23
C ASN A 118 -4.30 18.44 -17.12
N MET A 119 -5.16 18.19 -16.12
CA MET A 119 -4.86 17.23 -15.03
C MET A 119 -4.69 15.81 -15.55
N VAL A 120 -5.52 15.39 -16.52
CA VAL A 120 -5.36 14.08 -17.18
C VAL A 120 -4.02 14.00 -17.92
N THR A 121 -3.63 15.04 -18.64
CA THR A 121 -2.34 15.10 -19.33
C THR A 121 -1.19 14.96 -18.35
N MET A 122 -1.16 15.79 -17.31
CA MET A 122 -0.13 15.75 -16.27
C MET A 122 -0.07 14.38 -15.58
N ALA A 123 -1.21 13.78 -15.29
CA ALA A 123 -1.27 12.46 -14.65
C ALA A 123 -0.71 11.36 -15.57
N LEU A 124 -1.03 11.40 -16.87
CA LEU A 124 -0.51 10.44 -17.85
C LEU A 124 1.01 10.62 -18.08
N GLU A 125 1.50 11.85 -18.13
CA GLU A 125 2.93 12.16 -18.24
C GLU A 125 3.71 11.60 -17.04
N ARG A 126 3.21 11.83 -15.80
CA ARG A 126 3.85 11.35 -14.56
C ARG A 126 3.98 9.82 -14.49
N VAL A 127 3.07 9.08 -15.10
CA VAL A 127 3.14 7.60 -15.14
C VAL A 127 3.74 7.07 -16.45
N GLY A 128 4.23 7.94 -17.35
CA GLY A 128 4.81 7.55 -18.64
C GLY A 128 3.82 6.91 -19.60
N MET A 129 2.53 7.32 -19.57
CA MET A 129 1.46 6.73 -20.37
C MET A 129 0.85 7.70 -21.40
N GLU A 130 1.45 8.90 -21.61
CA GLU A 130 0.93 9.91 -22.52
C GLU A 130 0.80 9.39 -23.96
N SER A 131 1.79 8.64 -24.46
CA SER A 131 1.76 8.04 -25.80
C SER A 131 0.65 7.01 -26.01
N TYR A 132 0.06 6.50 -24.93
CA TYR A 132 -1.04 5.53 -24.94
C TYR A 132 -2.41 6.16 -24.77
N ARG A 133 -2.49 7.48 -24.65
CA ARG A 133 -3.71 8.24 -24.32
C ARG A 133 -4.95 7.80 -25.08
N HIS A 134 -4.83 7.60 -26.39
CA HIS A 134 -5.92 7.28 -27.30
C HIS A 134 -6.04 5.78 -27.59
N ARG A 135 -5.29 4.93 -26.88
CA ARG A 135 -5.47 3.47 -26.97
C ARG A 135 -6.60 3.01 -26.07
N GLN A 136 -7.20 1.89 -26.44
CA GLN A 136 -8.17 1.20 -25.60
C GLN A 136 -7.43 0.56 -24.40
N ILE A 137 -8.05 0.61 -23.22
CA ILE A 137 -7.47 0.05 -22.00
C ILE A 137 -7.22 -1.46 -22.12
N GLY A 138 -8.07 -2.17 -22.90
CA GLY A 138 -7.94 -3.59 -23.15
C GLY A 138 -6.64 -3.99 -23.86
N GLU A 139 -6.09 -3.11 -24.69
CA GLU A 139 -4.86 -3.34 -25.49
C GLU A 139 -3.57 -3.23 -24.66
N LEU A 140 -3.65 -2.78 -23.41
CA LEU A 140 -2.51 -2.53 -22.55
C LEU A 140 -2.06 -3.81 -21.82
N SER A 141 -0.74 -3.91 -21.55
CA SER A 141 -0.19 -4.90 -20.63
C SER A 141 -0.70 -4.70 -19.21
N GLY A 142 -0.58 -5.71 -18.33
CA GLY A 142 -0.96 -5.60 -16.92
C GLY A 142 -0.28 -4.44 -16.20
N GLY A 143 1.04 -4.27 -16.38
CA GLY A 143 1.79 -3.14 -15.80
C GLY A 143 1.36 -1.78 -16.35
N GLN A 144 1.06 -1.69 -17.65
CA GLN A 144 0.52 -0.46 -18.25
C GLN A 144 -0.85 -0.11 -17.70
N LYS A 145 -1.74 -1.10 -17.54
CA LYS A 145 -3.05 -0.92 -16.90
C LYS A 145 -2.91 -0.36 -15.48
N LYS A 146 -2.03 -0.94 -14.67
CA LYS A 146 -1.77 -0.44 -13.30
C LYS A 146 -1.30 1.02 -13.29
N ARG A 147 -0.40 1.40 -14.20
CA ARG A 147 0.02 2.80 -14.33
C ARG A 147 -1.13 3.73 -14.73
N VAL A 148 -2.04 3.31 -15.60
CA VAL A 148 -3.25 4.09 -15.94
C VAL A 148 -4.15 4.29 -14.72
N PHE A 149 -4.33 3.27 -13.87
CA PHE A 149 -5.12 3.43 -12.64
C PHE A 149 -4.43 4.30 -11.60
N LEU A 150 -3.10 4.28 -11.53
CA LEU A 150 -2.34 5.25 -10.74
C LEU A 150 -2.53 6.68 -11.30
N ALA A 151 -2.51 6.87 -12.63
CA ALA A 151 -2.81 8.16 -13.24
C ALA A 151 -4.23 8.65 -12.89
N ARG A 152 -5.21 7.75 -12.86
CA ARG A 152 -6.58 8.08 -12.40
C ARG A 152 -6.58 8.58 -10.95
N ALA A 153 -5.85 7.92 -10.05
CA ALA A 153 -5.70 8.35 -8.66
C ALA A 153 -4.99 9.69 -8.54
N LEU A 154 -3.95 9.94 -9.35
CA LEU A 154 -3.26 11.24 -9.43
C LEU A 154 -4.21 12.35 -9.91
N ALA A 155 -4.96 12.09 -10.97
CA ALA A 155 -5.91 13.05 -11.53
C ALA A 155 -7.01 13.44 -10.53
N GLN A 156 -7.31 12.60 -9.55
CA GLN A 156 -8.26 12.90 -8.48
C GLN A 156 -7.72 13.94 -7.48
N GLU A 157 -6.41 14.24 -7.45
CA GLU A 157 -5.76 15.18 -6.53
C GLU A 157 -5.96 14.84 -5.03
N SER A 158 -6.23 13.60 -4.71
CA SER A 158 -6.49 13.15 -3.33
C SER A 158 -5.25 13.27 -2.44
N GLN A 159 -5.47 13.46 -1.13
CA GLN A 159 -4.40 13.49 -0.13
C GLN A 159 -4.05 12.12 0.41
N ILE A 160 -5.01 11.19 0.41
CA ILE A 160 -4.80 9.80 0.82
C ILE A 160 -4.95 8.89 -0.39
N ILE A 161 -4.02 7.97 -0.56
CA ILE A 161 -4.00 7.02 -1.66
C ILE A 161 -3.87 5.62 -1.09
N LEU A 162 -4.86 4.80 -1.40
CA LEU A 162 -4.93 3.40 -1.00
C LEU A 162 -4.63 2.54 -2.22
N LEU A 163 -3.61 1.70 -2.13
CA LEU A 163 -3.16 0.82 -3.21
C LEU A 163 -3.24 -0.63 -2.74
N ASP A 164 -4.09 -1.41 -3.37
CA ASP A 164 -4.25 -2.84 -3.04
C ASP A 164 -3.42 -3.67 -4.00
N GLU A 165 -2.27 -4.17 -3.52
CA GLU A 165 -1.30 -4.99 -4.26
C GLU A 165 -0.87 -4.40 -5.60
N PRO A 166 -0.33 -3.17 -5.64
CA PRO A 166 -0.01 -2.48 -6.88
C PRO A 166 1.12 -3.14 -7.68
N PHE A 167 1.95 -3.96 -7.04
CA PHE A 167 3.13 -4.57 -7.65
C PHE A 167 2.88 -5.99 -8.21
N THR A 168 1.74 -6.61 -7.90
CA THR A 168 1.43 -7.97 -8.35
C THR A 168 1.33 -8.06 -9.88
N GLY A 169 2.11 -8.95 -10.48
CA GLY A 169 2.08 -9.21 -11.92
C GLY A 169 2.69 -8.09 -12.77
N VAL A 170 3.56 -7.25 -12.23
CA VAL A 170 4.36 -6.28 -12.97
C VAL A 170 5.83 -6.75 -13.02
N ASP A 171 6.54 -6.31 -14.06
CA ASP A 171 7.98 -6.51 -14.16
C ASP A 171 8.75 -5.56 -13.21
N VAL A 172 10.03 -5.89 -12.95
CA VAL A 172 10.88 -5.15 -12.00
C VAL A 172 11.00 -3.67 -12.38
N GLN A 173 11.14 -3.36 -13.66
CA GLN A 173 11.28 -1.98 -14.12
C GLN A 173 9.99 -1.17 -13.87
N THR A 174 8.83 -1.78 -14.10
CA THR A 174 7.53 -1.16 -13.79
C THR A 174 7.36 -0.97 -12.28
N GLU A 175 7.77 -1.95 -11.46
CA GLU A 175 7.75 -1.85 -10.00
C GLU A 175 8.59 -0.65 -9.51
N GLU A 176 9.83 -0.50 -9.99
CA GLU A 176 10.71 0.63 -9.66
C GLU A 176 10.06 1.97 -10.05
N GLN A 177 9.49 2.08 -11.26
CA GLN A 177 8.80 3.29 -11.70
C GLN A 177 7.61 3.65 -10.79
N ILE A 178 6.84 2.65 -10.35
CA ILE A 178 5.74 2.87 -9.40
C ILE A 178 6.30 3.33 -8.06
N MET A 179 7.35 2.69 -7.53
CA MET A 179 7.97 3.08 -6.26
C MET A 179 8.50 4.51 -6.29
N ASP A 180 9.15 4.92 -7.38
CA ASP A 180 9.65 6.29 -7.55
C ASP A 180 8.51 7.30 -7.57
N LEU A 181 7.42 7.01 -8.27
CA LEU A 181 6.21 7.83 -8.26
C LEU A 181 5.63 7.96 -6.83
N LEU A 182 5.58 6.86 -6.07
CA LEU A 182 5.08 6.91 -4.69
C LEU A 182 5.99 7.74 -3.77
N ARG A 183 7.33 7.67 -3.96
CA ARG A 183 8.30 8.52 -3.24
C ARG A 183 8.08 10.01 -3.54
N GLU A 184 7.85 10.35 -4.82
CA GLU A 184 7.51 11.71 -5.24
C GLU A 184 6.23 12.20 -4.55
N MET A 185 5.15 11.41 -4.60
CA MET A 185 3.87 11.74 -3.97
C MET A 185 4.00 11.89 -2.45
N ARG A 186 4.84 11.07 -1.80
CA ARG A 186 5.18 11.23 -0.38
C ARG A 186 5.82 12.59 -0.12
N SER A 187 6.77 13.01 -0.97
CA SER A 187 7.43 14.31 -0.83
C SER A 187 6.47 15.49 -1.01
N GLU A 188 5.36 15.30 -1.74
CA GLU A 188 4.24 16.23 -1.85
C GLU A 188 3.34 16.25 -0.59
N GLY A 189 3.66 15.45 0.45
CA GLY A 189 2.91 15.39 1.69
C GLY A 189 1.74 14.40 1.68
N LYS A 190 1.57 13.59 0.64
CA LYS A 190 0.47 12.61 0.56
C LYS A 190 0.67 11.46 1.55
N VAL A 191 -0.44 10.87 1.97
CA VAL A 191 -0.47 9.64 2.78
C VAL A 191 -0.73 8.49 1.84
N ILE A 192 0.16 7.52 1.81
CA ILE A 192 0.06 6.36 0.93
C ILE A 192 0.01 5.10 1.79
N LEU A 193 -1.04 4.30 1.61
CA LEU A 193 -1.19 3.00 2.24
C LEU A 193 -1.20 1.93 1.15
N VAL A 194 -0.19 1.07 1.18
CA VAL A 194 0.04 0.02 0.16
C VAL A 194 -0.15 -1.33 0.80
N SER A 195 -1.11 -2.12 0.36
CA SER A 195 -1.10 -3.54 0.72
C SER A 195 -0.09 -4.29 -0.13
N THR A 196 0.65 -5.18 0.49
CA THR A 196 1.60 -6.06 -0.20
C THR A 196 1.79 -7.35 0.58
N HIS A 197 2.08 -8.42 -0.12
CA HIS A 197 2.60 -9.66 0.42
C HIS A 197 4.11 -9.83 0.11
N ASN A 198 4.68 -8.97 -0.74
CA ASN A 198 6.12 -8.94 -1.01
C ASN A 198 6.87 -8.28 0.16
N LEU A 199 7.34 -9.09 1.10
CA LEU A 199 8.03 -8.62 2.31
C LEU A 199 9.38 -7.97 1.99
N GLY A 200 10.09 -8.45 0.97
CA GLY A 200 11.43 -7.98 0.62
C GLY A 200 11.47 -6.53 0.15
N SER A 201 10.43 -6.06 -0.53
CA SER A 201 10.38 -4.68 -1.03
C SER A 201 10.00 -3.65 0.04
N VAL A 202 9.31 -4.05 1.12
CA VAL A 202 8.81 -3.10 2.13
C VAL A 202 9.90 -2.24 2.77
N PRO A 203 11.05 -2.79 3.23
CA PRO A 203 12.12 -1.97 3.82
C PRO A 203 12.76 -0.98 2.83
N GLU A 204 12.65 -1.22 1.53
CA GLU A 204 13.29 -0.40 0.50
C GLU A 204 12.55 0.92 0.23
N PHE A 205 11.20 0.93 0.33
CA PHE A 205 10.41 2.09 -0.06
C PHE A 205 9.38 2.56 0.96
N CYS A 206 9.04 1.76 1.98
CA CYS A 206 8.07 2.13 3.00
C CYS A 206 8.73 2.71 4.25
N ASP A 207 8.25 3.87 4.68
CA ASP A 207 8.69 4.51 5.93
C ASP A 207 8.12 3.81 7.16
N ARG A 208 6.94 3.23 6.99
CA ARG A 208 6.14 2.62 8.06
C ARG A 208 5.53 1.31 7.60
N ALA A 209 5.12 0.51 8.59
CA ALA A 209 4.37 -0.70 8.34
C ALA A 209 3.25 -0.90 9.37
N VAL A 210 2.21 -1.58 8.94
CA VAL A 210 1.11 -2.10 9.76
C VAL A 210 0.99 -3.59 9.46
N LEU A 211 1.24 -4.42 10.48
CA LEU A 211 1.01 -5.86 10.38
C LEU A 211 -0.40 -6.18 10.87
N ILE A 212 -1.14 -6.91 10.06
CA ILE A 212 -2.53 -7.26 10.33
C ILE A 212 -2.78 -8.75 10.16
N ASP A 213 -3.43 -9.32 11.18
CA ASP A 213 -4.11 -10.61 11.10
C ASP A 213 -5.43 -10.51 11.86
N ARG A 214 -6.49 -10.09 11.16
CA ARG A 214 -7.83 -9.77 11.67
C ARG A 214 -7.85 -8.63 12.73
N THR A 215 -6.74 -8.37 13.36
CA THR A 215 -6.45 -7.21 14.21
C THR A 215 -5.08 -6.63 13.86
N VAL A 216 -4.77 -5.43 14.32
CA VAL A 216 -3.44 -4.86 14.15
C VAL A 216 -2.49 -5.48 15.17
N LEU A 217 -1.50 -6.23 14.68
CA LEU A 217 -0.49 -6.89 15.52
C LEU A 217 0.64 -5.93 15.89
N ALA A 218 1.08 -5.11 14.93
CA ALA A 218 2.09 -4.09 15.14
C ALA A 218 1.90 -2.94 14.15
N SER A 219 2.18 -1.70 14.57
CA SER A 219 2.19 -0.53 13.71
C SER A 219 3.27 0.46 14.14
N GLY A 220 4.02 1.02 13.18
CA GLY A 220 5.13 1.93 13.51
C GLY A 220 6.03 2.22 12.31
N THR A 221 7.29 2.60 12.58
CA THR A 221 8.30 2.70 11.53
C THR A 221 8.63 1.31 11.00
N THR A 222 9.00 1.21 9.71
CA THR A 222 9.34 -0.09 9.11
C THR A 222 10.38 -0.82 9.95
N LYS A 223 11.44 -0.13 10.41
CA LYS A 223 12.48 -0.71 11.26
C LYS A 223 11.95 -1.29 12.57
N SER A 224 10.97 -0.65 13.21
CA SER A 224 10.42 -1.11 14.50
C SER A 224 9.40 -2.25 14.35
N VAL A 225 8.75 -2.34 13.20
CA VAL A 225 7.68 -3.32 12.94
C VAL A 225 8.20 -4.57 12.25
N PHE A 226 9.15 -4.43 11.32
CA PHE A 226 9.74 -5.53 10.55
C PHE A 226 10.82 -6.27 11.36
N THR A 227 10.41 -6.81 12.48
CA THR A 227 11.24 -7.69 13.31
C THR A 227 10.87 -9.15 13.06
N GLN A 228 11.79 -10.06 13.35
CA GLN A 228 11.57 -11.50 13.20
C GLN A 228 10.30 -11.94 13.98
N ASP A 229 10.17 -11.50 15.24
CA ASP A 229 9.06 -11.90 16.12
C ASP A 229 7.71 -11.41 15.57
N ASN A 230 7.63 -10.16 15.13
CA ASN A 230 6.42 -9.58 14.58
C ASN A 230 6.02 -10.26 13.25
N LEU A 231 6.98 -10.52 12.38
CA LEU A 231 6.73 -11.22 11.10
C LEU A 231 6.31 -12.67 11.37
N GLN A 232 6.93 -13.35 12.32
CA GLN A 232 6.53 -14.70 12.72
C GLN A 232 5.12 -14.73 13.32
N LEU A 233 4.73 -13.69 14.08
CA LEU A 233 3.39 -13.55 14.61
C LEU A 233 2.35 -13.32 13.50
N ALA A 234 2.66 -12.46 12.52
CA ALA A 234 1.75 -12.11 11.44
C ALA A 234 1.56 -13.20 10.38
N PHE A 235 2.59 -14.01 10.16
CA PHE A 235 2.60 -15.02 9.09
C PHE A 235 2.54 -16.46 9.62
N GLY A 236 2.74 -16.66 10.93
CA GLY A 236 2.73 -17.98 11.55
C GLY A 236 3.73 -18.93 10.91
N GLY A 237 3.33 -20.18 10.68
CA GLY A 237 4.16 -21.19 10.03
C GLY A 237 4.28 -21.09 8.51
N VAL A 238 3.75 -20.05 7.88
CA VAL A 238 3.80 -19.85 6.42
C VAL A 238 5.18 -19.39 5.97
N LEU A 239 5.89 -18.59 6.81
CA LEU A 239 7.24 -18.12 6.47
C LEU A 239 8.27 -19.23 6.62
N ARG A 240 8.98 -19.51 5.53
CA ARG A 240 10.20 -20.34 5.57
C ARG A 240 11.33 -19.51 6.14
N ARG A 241 11.96 -20.02 7.18
CA ARG A 241 13.08 -19.38 7.85
C ARG A 241 14.38 -20.09 7.49
N PHE A 242 15.34 -19.35 6.98
CA PHE A 242 16.71 -19.78 6.77
C PHE A 242 17.62 -18.91 7.63
N VAL A 243 18.44 -19.52 8.46
CA VAL A 243 19.48 -18.81 9.22
C VAL A 243 20.81 -19.16 8.60
N LEU A 244 21.46 -18.15 8.03
CA LEU A 244 22.80 -18.27 7.47
C LEU A 244 23.79 -17.70 8.48
N THR A 245 24.83 -18.47 8.84
CA THR A 245 25.92 -17.99 9.68
C THR A 245 27.06 -17.48 8.79
N GLY A 246 27.94 -16.61 9.31
CA GLY A 246 29.05 -16.03 8.56
C GLY A 246 29.92 -17.06 7.88
N LYS A 247 30.17 -18.23 8.53
CA LYS A 247 30.87 -19.38 7.94
C LYS A 247 30.23 -19.99 6.70
N GLN A 248 28.95 -19.75 6.49
CA GLN A 248 28.19 -20.21 5.29
C GLN A 248 28.15 -19.16 4.18
N LEU A 249 28.45 -17.90 4.50
CA LEU A 249 28.41 -16.77 3.57
C LEU A 249 29.83 -16.39 3.08
N HIS A 250 30.84 -16.50 3.94
CA HIS A 250 32.22 -16.17 3.66
C HIS A 250 33.16 -17.13 4.39
N ASP A 251 34.40 -17.28 3.89
CA ASP A 251 35.43 -18.10 4.52
C ASP A 251 36.03 -17.49 5.82
N ASP A 252 35.48 -16.37 6.28
CA ASP A 252 35.97 -15.62 7.44
C ASP A 252 35.34 -16.12 8.75
N ASP A 253 36.01 -15.82 9.88
CA ASP A 253 35.50 -16.08 11.24
C ASP A 253 34.35 -15.14 11.67
N ASP A 254 33.52 -14.68 10.72
CA ASP A 254 32.40 -13.81 10.97
C ASP A 254 31.29 -14.57 11.72
N THR A 255 30.97 -14.12 12.93
CA THR A 255 29.93 -14.71 13.80
C THR A 255 28.55 -14.14 13.58
N ARG A 256 28.40 -13.12 12.70
CA ARG A 256 27.10 -12.50 12.39
C ARG A 256 26.16 -13.53 11.78
N GLN A 257 24.91 -13.43 12.16
CA GLN A 257 23.85 -14.27 11.62
C GLN A 257 22.93 -13.43 10.71
N VAL A 258 22.58 -14.00 9.58
CA VAL A 258 21.60 -13.42 8.67
C VAL A 258 20.38 -14.33 8.67
N THR A 259 19.24 -13.79 9.05
CA THR A 259 17.97 -14.49 8.98
C THR A 259 17.26 -14.09 7.70
N VAL A 260 16.98 -15.07 6.84
CA VAL A 260 16.20 -14.89 5.62
C VAL A 260 14.80 -15.44 5.86
N LEU A 261 13.80 -14.59 5.74
CA LEU A 261 12.40 -14.97 5.80
C LEU A 261 11.82 -14.89 4.40
N SER A 262 11.23 -15.97 3.92
CA SER A 262 10.64 -16.05 2.59
C SER A 262 9.23 -16.64 2.70
N ASP A 263 8.30 -15.98 2.01
CA ASP A 263 7.04 -16.58 1.64
C ASP A 263 7.08 -17.12 0.21
N ASP A 264 6.90 -17.28 -0.73
CA ASP A 264 7.13 -17.76 -2.10
C ASP A 264 7.56 -16.64 -3.07
N GLU A 265 7.77 -15.40 -2.55
CA GLU A 265 8.21 -14.26 -3.36
C GLU A 265 9.63 -13.78 -2.97
N ARG A 266 9.84 -12.45 -2.87
CA ARG A 266 11.16 -11.90 -2.49
C ARG A 266 11.40 -12.04 -0.99
N PRO A 267 12.52 -12.66 -0.59
CA PRO A 267 12.83 -12.85 0.82
C PRO A 267 13.16 -11.52 1.51
N VAL A 268 12.79 -11.42 2.78
CA VAL A 268 13.32 -10.40 3.70
C VAL A 268 14.59 -10.91 4.33
N VAL A 269 15.63 -10.09 4.31
CA VAL A 269 16.90 -10.35 4.96
C VAL A 269 16.99 -9.49 6.22
N LEU A 270 17.05 -10.15 7.39
CA LEU A 270 17.24 -9.49 8.68
C LEU A 270 18.68 -9.75 9.15
N TYR A 271 19.42 -8.67 9.32
CA TYR A 271 20.76 -8.74 9.91
C TYR A 271 20.60 -8.78 11.43
N GLY A 272 21.29 -9.73 12.09
CA GLY A 272 21.35 -9.77 13.56
C GLY A 272 21.90 -8.45 14.11
N ASP A 273 21.29 -7.92 15.16
CA ASP A 273 21.82 -6.74 15.85
C ASP A 273 23.22 -7.06 16.37
N ASP A 274 24.19 -6.19 16.10
CA ASP A 274 25.46 -6.15 16.80
C ASP A 274 25.16 -5.95 18.30
N GLN A 275 25.19 -7.00 19.09
CA GLN A 275 25.25 -6.83 20.55
C GLN A 275 26.57 -6.16 20.86
N PRO A 276 26.60 -4.99 21.53
CA PRO A 276 27.86 -4.42 21.97
C PRO A 276 28.51 -5.41 22.94
N ASP A 277 29.78 -5.77 22.65
CA ASP A 277 30.61 -6.56 23.51
C ASP A 277 30.54 -6.04 24.95
N THR A 278 29.82 -6.73 25.82
CA THR A 278 30.02 -6.62 27.27
C THR A 278 31.34 -7.26 27.58
N LYS A 279 32.43 -6.50 27.46
CA LYS A 279 33.68 -6.85 28.11
C LYS A 279 33.45 -6.84 29.61
N GLU A 280 33.21 -8.00 30.18
CA GLU A 280 33.41 -8.23 31.60
C GLU A 280 34.86 -7.92 31.93
N SER A 281 35.09 -6.80 32.62
CA SER A 281 36.34 -6.58 33.36
C SER A 281 36.37 -7.59 34.51
N LYS A 282 37.19 -8.62 34.38
CA LYS A 282 37.64 -9.37 35.54
C LYS A 282 38.87 -8.64 36.09
N ASP A 283 38.70 -8.08 37.26
CA ASP A 283 39.73 -7.91 38.29
C ASP A 283 39.43 -8.88 39.43
#